data_99af8d498823e331b473695a902f3bd6
#
_entry.id   99af8d498823e331b473695a902f3bd6
#
_cell.length_a   1.000
_cell.length_b   1.000
_cell.length_c   1.000
_cell.angle_alpha   90.00
_cell.angle_beta   90.00
_cell.angle_gamma   90.00
#
_symmetry.space_group_name_H-M   'P 1'
#
loop_
_entity.id
_entity.type
_entity.pdbx_description
1 polymer ?
#
loop_
_entity_poly.entity_id
_entity_poly.type
_entity_poly.pdbx_seq_one_letter_code
_entity_poly.pdbx_strand_id
1 'polypeptide(L)'
;MIFYGLSDVGLHRQNNQDSFVYLKIAENAEIFVVCDGMGGANGGNIASETAARVFTEYLGNALGQFVSPDTGMLDLPEDTDALGPLAETTEFFGIKSGADTDGEAESEKTADKTVAADTAVSDDAASDGEPDSKTVGGLEESDGDADKKIGDTETDTTDETDGDESGDDNVTEFSPEQPLPHVIESLLADAVSAANDAVYERASKEKKLRGMGTTVVAALTVDNRLYIASVGDSRIYLFCGGDMVQLTRDHSYVQYLIDMGQITPEEALTNPYRNVITRAVGNEKTVETDTSSMTLTEVPTYILLCSDGLTGYIDADDIRDIVWGYGCDAVGEDDAEEELRVKTEQLINRANEGGGGDNITALLIKYVGQDAEREKEKANG
;
A
#
# COMPACT_ATOMS: atom_id res chain seq x y z
N MET A 1 -8.40 14.50 6.30
CA MET A 1 -7.16 13.92 6.89
C MET A 1 -5.97 14.81 6.58
N ILE A 2 -4.86 14.67 7.35
CA ILE A 2 -3.60 15.35 7.07
C ILE A 2 -2.58 14.27 6.73
N PHE A 3 -1.73 14.49 5.75
CA PHE A 3 -0.73 13.49 5.34
C PHE A 3 0.54 14.14 4.83
N TYR A 4 1.63 13.38 4.86
CA TYR A 4 2.88 13.72 4.20
C TYR A 4 3.50 12.45 3.62
N GLY A 5 3.99 12.54 2.37
CA GLY A 5 4.63 11.43 1.66
C GLY A 5 6.01 11.83 1.18
N LEU A 6 6.97 10.92 1.30
CA LEU A 6 8.33 11.10 0.82
C LEU A 6 8.83 9.79 0.21
N SER A 7 9.52 9.91 -0.92
CA SER A 7 10.18 8.80 -1.58
C SER A 7 11.62 9.18 -1.88
N ASP A 8 12.56 8.32 -1.48
CA ASP A 8 14.00 8.51 -1.62
C ASP A 8 14.63 7.37 -2.43
N VAL A 9 15.62 7.69 -3.24
CA VAL A 9 16.29 6.69 -4.10
C VAL A 9 17.13 5.69 -3.27
N GLY A 10 17.41 6.00 -2.03
CA GLY A 10 18.35 5.26 -1.19
C GLY A 10 19.81 5.56 -1.54
N LEU A 11 20.75 4.87 -0.84
CA LEU A 11 22.18 5.13 -0.99
C LEU A 11 22.84 4.32 -2.11
N HIS A 12 22.20 3.25 -2.58
CA HIS A 12 22.79 2.27 -3.50
C HIS A 12 22.11 2.17 -4.86
N ARG A 13 20.88 2.63 -4.98
CA ARG A 13 20.12 2.63 -6.25
C ARG A 13 20.44 3.88 -7.06
N GLN A 14 20.31 3.81 -8.40
CA GLN A 14 20.48 4.94 -9.29
C GLN A 14 19.15 5.57 -9.72
N ASN A 15 18.10 4.78 -9.73
CA ASN A 15 16.76 5.20 -10.10
C ASN A 15 15.80 4.86 -8.97
N ASN A 16 14.85 5.73 -8.76
CA ASN A 16 13.72 5.41 -7.89
C ASN A 16 12.66 4.66 -8.70
N GLN A 17 12.31 3.47 -8.27
CA GLN A 17 11.29 2.63 -8.89
C GLN A 17 10.00 2.58 -8.05
N ASP A 18 10.01 3.22 -6.89
CA ASP A 18 8.82 3.42 -6.07
C ASP A 18 7.96 4.55 -6.63
N SER A 19 6.66 4.44 -6.41
CA SER A 19 5.69 5.50 -6.71
C SER A 19 4.67 5.58 -5.59
N PHE A 20 4.23 6.79 -5.24
CA PHE A 20 3.07 6.97 -4.40
C PHE A 20 2.12 8.02 -4.98
N VAL A 21 0.83 7.85 -4.72
CA VAL A 21 -0.22 8.74 -5.21
C VAL A 21 -1.22 9.02 -4.11
N TYR A 22 -1.69 10.25 -4.06
CA TYR A 22 -2.82 10.70 -3.27
C TYR A 22 -3.90 11.26 -4.20
N LEU A 23 -5.15 10.91 -3.93
CA LEU A 23 -6.31 11.47 -4.62
C LEU A 23 -7.44 11.73 -3.63
N LYS A 24 -7.89 12.99 -3.54
CA LYS A 24 -9.13 13.35 -2.86
C LYS A 24 -10.29 13.14 -3.83
N ILE A 25 -11.17 12.17 -3.53
CA ILE A 25 -12.36 11.87 -4.32
C ILE A 25 -13.51 12.77 -3.93
N ALA A 26 -13.70 12.96 -2.61
CA ALA A 26 -14.78 13.74 -2.02
C ALA A 26 -14.30 14.37 -0.71
N GLU A 27 -15.10 15.24 -0.10
CA GLU A 27 -14.77 15.87 1.20
C GLU A 27 -14.59 14.83 2.32
N ASN A 28 -15.26 13.68 2.21
CA ASN A 28 -15.17 12.55 3.15
C ASN A 28 -14.46 11.31 2.59
N ALA A 29 -13.83 11.38 1.40
CA ALA A 29 -13.22 10.22 0.76
C ALA A 29 -11.87 10.56 0.13
N GLU A 30 -10.82 9.85 0.56
CA GLU A 30 -9.44 10.05 0.15
C GLU A 30 -8.74 8.72 -0.10
N ILE A 31 -7.92 8.64 -1.17
CA ILE A 31 -7.12 7.47 -1.53
C ILE A 31 -5.64 7.78 -1.38
N PHE A 32 -4.92 6.83 -0.83
CA PHE A 32 -3.46 6.81 -0.68
C PHE A 32 -2.93 5.49 -1.23
N VAL A 33 -1.91 5.53 -2.08
CA VAL A 33 -1.34 4.35 -2.74
C VAL A 33 0.18 4.44 -2.69
N VAL A 34 0.83 3.32 -2.37
CA VAL A 34 2.28 3.11 -2.53
C VAL A 34 2.50 1.87 -3.39
N CYS A 35 3.41 1.98 -4.34
CA CYS A 35 3.79 0.93 -5.28
C CYS A 35 5.32 0.84 -5.34
N ASP A 36 5.88 -0.33 -5.09
CA ASP A 36 7.30 -0.63 -5.24
C ASP A 36 7.50 -1.39 -6.56
N GLY A 37 8.23 -0.78 -7.45
CA GLY A 37 8.41 -1.25 -8.82
C GLY A 37 9.62 -2.16 -8.98
N MET A 38 9.43 -3.31 -9.61
CA MET A 38 10.48 -4.26 -9.92
C MET A 38 10.62 -4.50 -11.42
N GLY A 39 11.85 -4.80 -11.88
CA GLY A 39 12.11 -5.20 -13.25
C GLY A 39 13.11 -4.33 -13.99
N GLY A 40 14.34 -4.80 -14.17
CA GLY A 40 15.41 -4.21 -14.97
C GLY A 40 15.61 -2.70 -14.79
N ALA A 41 16.52 -2.11 -15.57
CA ALA A 41 16.96 -0.71 -15.36
C ALA A 41 15.85 0.36 -15.48
N ASN A 42 14.76 0.08 -16.18
CA ASN A 42 13.65 1.05 -16.38
C ASN A 42 12.25 0.38 -16.35
N GLY A 43 12.12 -0.86 -15.91
CA GLY A 43 10.83 -1.54 -15.90
C GLY A 43 10.03 -1.22 -14.65
N GLY A 44 10.68 -1.16 -13.49
CA GLY A 44 10.03 -1.00 -12.19
C GLY A 44 9.30 0.34 -12.05
N ASN A 45 9.94 1.46 -12.36
CA ASN A 45 9.30 2.78 -12.30
C ASN A 45 8.08 2.88 -13.23
N ILE A 46 8.17 2.28 -14.43
CA ILE A 46 7.03 2.25 -15.36
C ILE A 46 5.89 1.39 -14.81
N ALA A 47 6.20 0.29 -14.14
CA ALA A 47 5.20 -0.58 -13.55
C ALA A 47 4.49 0.11 -12.37
N SER A 48 5.26 0.68 -11.42
CA SER A 48 4.72 1.35 -10.24
C SER A 48 3.88 2.58 -10.60
N GLU A 49 4.39 3.45 -11.49
CA GLU A 49 3.64 4.62 -11.98
C GLU A 49 2.35 4.22 -12.73
N THR A 50 2.43 3.17 -13.58
CA THR A 50 1.25 2.69 -14.32
C THR A 50 0.21 2.12 -13.38
N ALA A 51 0.63 1.29 -12.42
CA ALA A 51 -0.28 0.67 -11.45
C ALA A 51 -0.95 1.71 -10.55
N ALA A 52 -0.17 2.60 -9.94
CA ALA A 52 -0.70 3.65 -9.08
C ALA A 52 -1.70 4.56 -9.81
N ARG A 53 -1.39 4.96 -11.04
CA ARG A 53 -2.27 5.78 -11.87
C ARG A 53 -3.56 5.05 -12.23
N VAL A 54 -3.48 3.83 -12.80
CA VAL A 54 -4.67 3.10 -13.25
C VAL A 54 -5.57 2.76 -12.07
N PHE A 55 -5.00 2.35 -10.93
CA PHE A 55 -5.73 2.07 -9.71
C PHE A 55 -6.53 3.30 -9.24
N THR A 56 -5.87 4.47 -9.14
CA THR A 56 -6.53 5.70 -8.69
C THR A 56 -7.54 6.23 -9.69
N GLU A 57 -7.27 6.14 -11.00
CA GLU A 57 -8.21 6.49 -12.06
C GLU A 57 -9.47 5.61 -12.00
N TYR A 58 -9.31 4.31 -11.83
CA TYR A 58 -10.43 3.37 -11.72
C TYR A 58 -11.35 3.75 -10.56
N LEU A 59 -10.80 3.89 -9.36
CA LEU A 59 -11.59 4.23 -8.15
C LEU A 59 -12.17 5.64 -8.21
N GLY A 60 -11.41 6.61 -8.69
CA GLY A 60 -11.90 7.97 -8.87
C GLY A 60 -13.11 8.03 -9.81
N ASN A 61 -13.10 7.25 -10.90
CA ASN A 61 -14.24 7.13 -11.81
C ASN A 61 -15.40 6.38 -11.15
N ALA A 62 -15.11 5.25 -10.47
CA ALA A 62 -16.14 4.44 -9.82
C ALA A 62 -16.89 5.20 -8.73
N LEU A 63 -16.17 5.91 -7.88
CA LEU A 63 -16.72 6.59 -6.72
C LEU A 63 -17.16 8.02 -7.04
N GLY A 64 -16.48 8.70 -7.97
CA GLY A 64 -16.75 10.09 -8.32
C GLY A 64 -18.17 10.38 -8.81
N GLN A 65 -18.83 9.40 -9.42
CA GLN A 65 -20.23 9.53 -9.87
C GLN A 65 -21.23 9.64 -8.70
N PHE A 66 -20.84 9.25 -7.50
CA PHE A 66 -21.66 9.32 -6.28
C PHE A 66 -21.31 10.51 -5.40
N VAL A 67 -20.47 11.43 -5.87
CA VAL A 67 -20.18 12.66 -5.14
C VAL A 67 -21.33 13.65 -5.35
N SER A 68 -21.94 14.06 -4.24
CA SER A 68 -23.03 15.05 -4.25
C SER A 68 -22.54 16.42 -4.72
N PRO A 69 -23.14 17.02 -5.74
CA PRO A 69 -22.75 18.34 -6.23
C PRO A 69 -22.97 19.47 -5.21
N ASP A 70 -23.91 19.28 -4.29
CA ASP A 70 -24.29 20.30 -3.30
C ASP A 70 -23.41 20.31 -2.07
N THR A 71 -22.94 19.12 -1.64
CA THR A 71 -22.16 18.95 -0.40
C THR A 71 -20.71 18.57 -0.65
N GLY A 72 -20.36 18.09 -1.86
CA GLY A 72 -19.06 17.54 -2.16
C GLY A 72 -18.77 16.21 -1.45
N MET A 73 -19.74 15.63 -0.73
CA MET A 73 -19.60 14.38 -0.01
C MET A 73 -19.84 13.19 -0.94
N LEU A 74 -19.13 12.10 -0.69
CA LEU A 74 -19.41 10.80 -1.28
C LEU A 74 -20.65 10.22 -0.59
N ASP A 75 -21.71 10.01 -1.38
CA ASP A 75 -22.96 9.45 -0.95
C ASP A 75 -23.22 8.16 -1.76
N LEU A 76 -22.83 7.04 -1.17
CA LEU A 76 -22.90 5.75 -1.84
C LEU A 76 -24.31 5.19 -1.78
N PRO A 77 -24.83 4.60 -2.87
CA PRO A 77 -26.18 4.05 -2.91
C PRO A 77 -26.33 2.84 -1.98
N GLU A 78 -27.52 2.72 -1.36
CA GLU A 78 -27.88 1.54 -0.54
C GLU A 78 -27.93 0.25 -1.39
N ASP A 79 -28.25 0.38 -2.68
CA ASP A 79 -28.29 -0.73 -3.65
C ASP A 79 -26.91 -0.91 -4.31
N THR A 80 -26.26 -1.99 -3.95
CA THR A 80 -24.91 -2.35 -4.43
C THR A 80 -24.86 -2.69 -5.92
N ASP A 81 -25.98 -3.05 -6.55
CA ASP A 81 -26.08 -3.31 -7.99
C ASP A 81 -25.88 -2.04 -8.82
N ALA A 82 -26.05 -0.86 -8.21
CA ALA A 82 -25.78 0.43 -8.85
C ALA A 82 -24.28 0.71 -9.09
N LEU A 83 -23.38 -0.02 -8.40
CA LEU A 83 -21.93 0.05 -8.55
C LEU A 83 -21.38 -0.88 -9.67
N GLY A 84 -22.21 -1.26 -10.63
CA GLY A 84 -21.88 -2.15 -11.76
C GLY A 84 -20.66 -1.73 -12.58
N PRO A 85 -20.20 -2.57 -13.55
CA PRO A 85 -18.98 -2.33 -14.31
C PRO A 85 -19.04 -0.98 -15.05
N LEU A 86 -18.02 -0.16 -14.78
CA LEU A 86 -17.95 1.22 -15.24
C LEU A 86 -17.62 1.32 -16.72
N ALA A 87 -18.39 2.13 -17.44
CA ALA A 87 -18.08 2.56 -18.79
C ALA A 87 -16.89 3.53 -18.79
N GLU A 88 -16.01 3.37 -19.80
CA GLU A 88 -14.84 4.23 -20.04
C GLU A 88 -15.22 5.72 -20.08
N THR A 89 -14.78 6.51 -19.14
CA THR A 89 -14.81 7.98 -19.22
C THR A 89 -13.49 8.60 -18.82
N THR A 90 -12.94 9.35 -19.74
CA THR A 90 -11.66 10.07 -19.64
C THR A 90 -11.91 11.54 -19.36
N GLU A 91 -11.55 12.02 -18.17
CA GLU A 91 -10.98 13.36 -17.90
C GLU A 91 -10.74 13.53 -16.38
N PHE A 92 -9.50 13.73 -15.97
CA PHE A 92 -9.10 13.74 -14.56
C PHE A 92 -8.54 15.08 -14.08
N PHE A 93 -8.92 15.46 -12.87
CA PHE A 93 -8.40 16.61 -12.13
C PHE A 93 -7.26 16.17 -11.17
N GLY A 94 -6.07 16.69 -11.41
CA GLY A 94 -5.04 16.98 -10.42
C GLY A 94 -4.47 15.86 -9.55
N ILE A 95 -3.81 14.84 -10.14
CA ILE A 95 -2.97 13.91 -9.41
C ILE A 95 -1.64 14.59 -9.07
N LYS A 96 -1.31 14.73 -7.77
CA LYS A 96 0.05 15.04 -7.34
C LYS A 96 0.82 13.73 -7.23
N SER A 97 1.70 13.44 -8.21
CA SER A 97 2.68 12.38 -8.06
C SER A 97 3.84 12.88 -7.19
N GLY A 98 4.37 12.03 -6.32
CA GLY A 98 5.50 12.38 -5.45
C GLY A 98 6.81 12.68 -6.18
N ALA A 99 6.82 12.63 -7.52
CA ALA A 99 7.97 12.98 -8.35
C ALA A 99 8.16 14.51 -8.54
N ASP A 100 7.23 15.37 -8.11
CA ASP A 100 7.25 16.81 -8.37
C ASP A 100 7.78 17.67 -7.20
N THR A 101 8.66 17.16 -6.37
CA THR A 101 9.37 17.97 -5.36
C THR A 101 10.71 18.54 -5.83
N ASP A 102 10.89 18.76 -7.13
CA ASP A 102 12.01 19.56 -7.61
C ASP A 102 11.66 21.05 -7.51
N GLY A 103 12.24 21.70 -6.50
CA GLY A 103 12.13 23.14 -6.31
C GLY A 103 12.57 23.89 -7.56
N GLU A 104 11.71 24.79 -8.03
CA GLU A 104 12.07 25.81 -9.02
C GLU A 104 13.23 26.69 -8.48
N ALA A 105 14.45 26.34 -8.86
CA ALA A 105 15.57 27.27 -8.77
C ALA A 105 15.53 28.18 -9.99
N GLU A 106 15.18 29.43 -9.80
CA GLU A 106 15.32 30.49 -10.79
C GLU A 106 16.75 30.51 -11.33
N SER A 107 16.94 30.15 -12.62
CA SER A 107 18.20 30.29 -13.31
C SER A 107 18.31 31.67 -13.91
N GLU A 108 19.10 32.55 -13.30
CA GLU A 108 19.66 33.71 -13.93
C GLU A 108 20.64 33.28 -15.05
N LYS A 109 20.39 33.82 -16.25
CA LYS A 109 21.25 33.69 -17.41
C LYS A 109 22.55 34.46 -17.21
N THR A 110 23.70 33.80 -17.31
CA THR A 110 24.91 34.42 -17.81
C THR A 110 25.62 33.47 -18.78
N ALA A 111 26.02 34.08 -19.91
CA ALA A 111 26.55 33.46 -21.10
C ALA A 111 28.07 33.14 -21.02
N ASP A 112 28.42 32.10 -21.77
CA ASP A 112 29.62 31.99 -22.61
C ASP A 112 30.98 31.67 -21.95
N LYS A 113 31.51 30.48 -22.26
CA LYS A 113 32.77 30.27 -22.98
C LYS A 113 33.15 28.78 -23.11
N THR A 114 33.24 28.40 -24.38
CA THR A 114 33.96 27.23 -24.93
C THR A 114 35.40 27.08 -24.43
N VAL A 115 35.80 25.82 -24.10
CA VAL A 115 37.12 25.26 -24.48
C VAL A 115 37.00 23.74 -24.59
N ALA A 116 37.39 23.21 -25.75
CA ALA A 116 37.58 21.80 -26.04
C ALA A 116 38.99 21.34 -25.60
N ALA A 117 39.09 20.10 -25.15
CA ALA A 117 40.32 19.31 -25.26
C ALA A 117 40.01 17.81 -25.10
N ASP A 118 40.27 17.19 -26.07
CA ASP A 118 40.62 15.91 -26.67
C ASP A 118 41.59 15.04 -25.84
N THR A 119 41.49 13.73 -26.16
CA THR A 119 42.42 12.60 -26.07
C THR A 119 42.05 11.53 -25.02
N ALA A 120 41.73 10.41 -25.49
CA ALA A 120 42.30 9.23 -26.14
C ALA A 120 42.33 7.99 -25.20
N VAL A 121 41.56 6.99 -25.61
CA VAL A 121 41.85 5.54 -25.76
C VAL A 121 42.79 4.85 -24.77
N SER A 122 42.29 3.78 -24.13
CA SER A 122 42.96 2.47 -24.12
C SER A 122 41.99 1.33 -23.85
N ASP A 123 41.92 0.43 -24.81
CA ASP A 123 41.38 -0.95 -24.70
C ASP A 123 42.16 -1.74 -23.66
N ASP A 124 41.45 -2.59 -22.91
CA ASP A 124 41.97 -3.96 -22.70
C ASP A 124 40.84 -4.95 -22.40
N ALA A 125 41.08 -6.14 -22.91
CA ALA A 125 40.15 -7.20 -23.19
C ALA A 125 40.01 -8.23 -22.07
N ALA A 126 38.84 -8.89 -22.07
CA ALA A 126 38.55 -10.33 -21.90
C ALA A 126 38.85 -10.99 -20.55
N SER A 127 37.84 -11.63 -19.97
CA SER A 127 37.89 -13.12 -19.89
C SER A 127 36.53 -13.67 -19.43
N ASP A 128 36.12 -14.67 -20.19
CA ASP A 128 35.03 -15.61 -20.06
C ASP A 128 34.94 -16.31 -18.71
N GLY A 129 33.72 -16.67 -18.32
CA GLY A 129 33.45 -17.61 -17.21
C GLY A 129 31.97 -17.88 -17.02
N GLU A 130 31.37 -18.68 -17.89
CA GLU A 130 30.14 -19.40 -17.56
C GLU A 130 30.41 -20.48 -16.52
N PRO A 131 29.45 -20.81 -15.67
CA PRO A 131 29.28 -22.20 -15.27
C PRO A 131 27.88 -22.76 -15.54
N ASP A 132 27.90 -23.82 -16.24
CA ASP A 132 27.05 -24.98 -16.40
C ASP A 132 25.75 -25.10 -15.61
N SER A 133 24.70 -25.32 -16.41
CA SER A 133 23.43 -25.92 -16.05
C SER A 133 23.62 -27.35 -15.53
N LYS A 134 23.15 -27.65 -14.34
CA LYS A 134 22.87 -29.03 -13.91
C LYS A 134 21.39 -29.20 -13.60
N THR A 135 20.75 -29.86 -14.53
CA THR A 135 19.49 -30.59 -14.41
C THR A 135 19.58 -31.61 -13.29
N VAL A 136 18.66 -31.64 -12.36
CA VAL A 136 18.43 -32.79 -11.49
C VAL A 136 16.96 -33.16 -11.57
N GLY A 137 16.75 -34.32 -12.03
CA GLY A 137 15.81 -35.28 -12.22
C GLY A 137 14.79 -35.51 -11.11
N GLY A 138 13.63 -35.98 -11.55
CA GLY A 138 12.42 -36.25 -10.81
C GLY A 138 12.56 -37.17 -9.61
N LEU A 139 11.61 -36.98 -8.71
CA LEU A 139 11.28 -37.97 -7.69
C LEU A 139 9.80 -38.35 -7.83
N GLU A 140 9.62 -39.62 -7.87
CA GLU A 140 8.41 -40.39 -8.12
C GLU A 140 7.41 -40.25 -6.96
N GLU A 141 6.15 -40.36 -7.34
CA GLU A 141 5.00 -40.55 -6.46
C GLU A 141 5.11 -41.89 -5.71
N SER A 142 4.71 -41.86 -4.43
CA SER A 142 4.37 -43.10 -3.73
C SER A 142 3.03 -42.88 -2.97
N ASP A 143 2.04 -43.61 -3.49
CA ASP A 143 0.75 -43.84 -2.86
C ASP A 143 0.88 -44.52 -1.49
N GLY A 144 0.06 -44.05 -0.55
CA GLY A 144 -0.07 -44.68 0.76
C GLY A 144 -1.48 -44.46 1.34
N ASP A 145 -2.34 -45.42 0.99
CA ASP A 145 -3.68 -45.66 1.53
C ASP A 145 -3.65 -45.93 3.04
N ALA A 146 -4.47 -45.27 3.81
CA ALA A 146 -4.91 -45.77 5.13
C ALA A 146 -6.28 -45.22 5.54
N ASP A 147 -7.30 -46.04 5.28
CA ASP A 147 -8.61 -46.04 5.91
C ASP A 147 -8.53 -46.01 7.46
N LYS A 148 -9.33 -45.15 8.09
CA LYS A 148 -9.89 -45.41 9.41
C LYS A 148 -11.23 -44.69 9.62
N LYS A 149 -12.29 -45.50 9.53
CA LYS A 149 -13.63 -45.28 10.13
C LYS A 149 -13.57 -45.25 11.64
N ILE A 150 -14.54 -44.58 12.23
CA ILE A 150 -15.29 -44.76 13.51
C ILE A 150 -15.78 -43.36 13.91
N GLY A 151 -17.01 -43.07 14.25
CA GLY A 151 -18.21 -43.81 14.60
C GLY A 151 -19.19 -42.78 15.17
N ASP A 152 -20.44 -42.97 14.85
CA ASP A 152 -21.61 -42.22 15.32
C ASP A 152 -21.81 -42.33 16.83
N THR A 153 -22.22 -41.25 17.49
CA THR A 153 -23.04 -41.33 18.68
C THR A 153 -24.01 -40.15 18.72
N GLU A 154 -25.28 -40.52 18.46
CA GLU A 154 -26.46 -39.76 18.83
C GLU A 154 -26.64 -39.80 20.35
N THR A 155 -27.02 -38.68 20.98
CA THR A 155 -27.86 -38.68 22.16
C THR A 155 -28.78 -37.47 22.17
N ASP A 156 -30.02 -37.79 22.02
CA ASP A 156 -31.25 -37.10 22.28
C ASP A 156 -31.40 -36.77 23.79
N THR A 157 -31.78 -35.50 24.12
CA THR A 157 -32.66 -35.24 25.25
C THR A 157 -33.27 -33.84 25.17
N THR A 158 -34.58 -33.83 25.04
CA THR A 158 -35.57 -32.78 25.30
C THR A 158 -35.50 -32.30 26.74
N ASP A 159 -35.58 -30.97 26.98
CA ASP A 159 -36.40 -30.45 28.09
C ASP A 159 -36.87 -29.02 27.83
N GLU A 160 -38.19 -28.85 27.91
CA GLU A 160 -38.92 -27.58 27.84
C GLU A 160 -38.93 -26.94 29.23
N THR A 161 -38.67 -25.64 29.34
CA THR A 161 -39.28 -24.83 30.42
C THR A 161 -39.53 -23.40 29.94
N ASP A 162 -40.79 -23.04 30.03
CA ASP A 162 -41.41 -21.73 29.94
C ASP A 162 -40.83 -20.69 30.92
N GLY A 163 -40.92 -19.39 30.47
CA GLY A 163 -41.11 -18.26 31.39
C GLY A 163 -40.11 -17.13 31.33
N ASP A 164 -40.36 -16.08 30.76
CA ASP A 164 -40.94 -14.83 31.28
C ASP A 164 -40.52 -13.63 30.40
N GLU A 165 -41.48 -12.89 29.95
CA GLU A 165 -41.37 -11.63 29.24
C GLU A 165 -40.90 -10.53 30.22
N SER A 166 -39.80 -9.85 29.89
CA SER A 166 -39.61 -8.46 30.30
C SER A 166 -38.94 -7.71 29.14
N GLY A 167 -39.76 -6.89 28.50
CA GLY A 167 -39.33 -6.00 27.46
C GLY A 167 -38.29 -5.01 27.98
N ASP A 168 -37.19 -4.92 27.23
CA ASP A 168 -36.31 -3.77 27.22
C ASP A 168 -36.18 -3.36 25.75
N ASP A 169 -37.10 -2.47 25.34
CA ASP A 169 -37.09 -1.82 24.05
C ASP A 169 -35.86 -0.88 23.96
N ASN A 170 -34.68 -1.46 23.80
CA ASN A 170 -33.52 -0.71 23.39
C ASN A 170 -33.51 -0.68 21.87
N VAL A 171 -34.36 0.17 21.28
CA VAL A 171 -34.33 0.53 19.87
C VAL A 171 -33.02 1.27 19.65
N THR A 172 -31.97 0.53 19.30
CA THR A 172 -30.81 1.12 18.66
C THR A 172 -31.30 1.75 17.36
N GLU A 173 -31.36 3.09 17.33
CA GLU A 173 -31.52 3.84 16.08
C GLU A 173 -30.45 3.34 15.11
N PHE A 174 -30.90 2.59 14.11
CA PHE A 174 -30.08 2.25 12.95
C PHE A 174 -29.80 3.56 12.22
N SER A 175 -28.57 4.01 12.29
CA SER A 175 -28.03 5.01 11.35
C SER A 175 -28.23 4.52 9.93
N PRO A 176 -28.57 5.39 8.96
CA PRO A 176 -28.74 5.00 7.56
C PRO A 176 -27.51 4.19 7.12
N GLU A 177 -27.77 3.01 6.58
CA GLU A 177 -26.80 1.98 6.25
C GLU A 177 -25.70 2.54 5.34
N GLN A 178 -24.50 2.65 5.88
CA GLN A 178 -23.31 2.82 5.04
C GLN A 178 -23.17 1.59 4.13
N PRO A 179 -22.78 1.77 2.86
CA PRO A 179 -22.65 0.65 1.93
C PRO A 179 -21.79 -0.45 2.56
N LEU A 180 -22.26 -1.67 2.40
CA LEU A 180 -21.66 -2.83 3.01
C LEU A 180 -20.15 -2.86 2.71
N PRO A 181 -19.27 -3.04 3.71
CA PRO A 181 -17.80 -2.96 3.53
C PRO A 181 -17.28 -3.75 2.34
N HIS A 182 -17.87 -4.90 2.07
CA HIS A 182 -17.46 -5.79 0.98
C HIS A 182 -17.62 -5.20 -0.44
N VAL A 183 -18.49 -4.19 -0.65
CA VAL A 183 -18.64 -3.55 -1.96
C VAL A 183 -17.43 -2.69 -2.28
N ILE A 184 -16.97 -1.89 -1.31
CA ILE A 184 -15.75 -1.09 -1.46
C ILE A 184 -14.52 -2.00 -1.56
N GLU A 185 -14.47 -3.08 -0.79
CA GLU A 185 -13.40 -4.07 -0.89
C GLU A 185 -13.36 -4.73 -2.27
N SER A 186 -14.52 -5.04 -2.87
CA SER A 186 -14.61 -5.53 -4.25
C SER A 186 -14.12 -4.50 -5.25
N LEU A 187 -14.51 -3.21 -5.12
CA LEU A 187 -14.02 -2.14 -5.99
C LEU A 187 -12.51 -1.95 -5.91
N LEU A 188 -11.93 -2.10 -4.71
CA LEU A 188 -10.47 -2.07 -4.52
C LEU A 188 -9.80 -3.24 -5.27
N ALA A 189 -10.36 -4.46 -5.18
CA ALA A 189 -9.84 -5.61 -5.90
C ALA A 189 -9.95 -5.45 -7.43
N ASP A 190 -11.08 -4.89 -7.92
CA ASP A 190 -11.27 -4.59 -9.33
C ASP A 190 -10.28 -3.52 -9.83
N ALA A 191 -9.98 -2.50 -9.02
CA ALA A 191 -8.98 -1.49 -9.33
C ALA A 191 -7.57 -2.08 -9.43
N VAL A 192 -7.21 -3.02 -8.54
CA VAL A 192 -5.95 -3.77 -8.64
C VAL A 192 -5.93 -4.65 -9.90
N SER A 193 -7.05 -5.30 -10.23
CA SER A 193 -7.16 -6.08 -11.47
C SER A 193 -6.96 -5.22 -12.71
N ALA A 194 -7.56 -4.04 -12.78
CA ALA A 194 -7.37 -3.08 -13.86
C ALA A 194 -5.90 -2.60 -13.96
N ALA A 195 -5.26 -2.32 -12.83
CA ALA A 195 -3.85 -1.98 -12.77
C ALA A 195 -2.97 -3.14 -13.26
N ASN A 196 -3.28 -4.38 -12.85
CA ASN A 196 -2.59 -5.58 -13.29
C ASN A 196 -2.66 -5.75 -14.81
N ASP A 197 -3.84 -5.63 -15.39
CA ASP A 197 -4.04 -5.75 -16.83
C ASP A 197 -3.21 -4.72 -17.58
N ALA A 198 -3.18 -3.46 -17.13
CA ALA A 198 -2.44 -2.40 -17.77
C ALA A 198 -0.91 -2.64 -17.73
N VAL A 199 -0.37 -3.08 -16.58
CA VAL A 199 1.07 -3.38 -16.44
C VAL A 199 1.43 -4.62 -17.24
N TYR A 200 0.65 -5.71 -17.11
CA TYR A 200 0.87 -6.97 -17.82
C TYR A 200 0.82 -6.82 -19.35
N GLU A 201 -0.17 -6.09 -19.87
CA GLU A 201 -0.26 -5.82 -21.29
C GLU A 201 0.94 -5.04 -21.82
N ARG A 202 1.39 -4.02 -21.07
CA ARG A 202 2.54 -3.21 -21.45
C ARG A 202 3.82 -4.05 -21.42
N ALA A 203 4.03 -4.86 -20.37
CA ALA A 203 5.14 -5.81 -20.27
C ALA A 203 5.17 -6.81 -21.41
N SER A 204 3.98 -7.27 -21.86
CA SER A 204 3.84 -8.23 -22.97
C SER A 204 4.13 -7.61 -24.34
N LYS A 205 3.77 -6.34 -24.56
CA LYS A 205 3.95 -5.61 -25.84
C LYS A 205 5.36 -5.10 -26.05
N GLU A 206 6.05 -4.69 -24.98
CA GLU A 206 7.37 -4.05 -25.04
C GLU A 206 8.47 -4.97 -24.50
N LYS A 207 9.33 -5.50 -25.38
CA LYS A 207 10.40 -6.44 -24.98
C LYS A 207 11.33 -5.92 -23.89
N LYS A 208 11.54 -4.59 -23.81
CA LYS A 208 12.38 -3.94 -22.80
C LYS A 208 11.75 -3.94 -21.41
N LEU A 209 10.43 -4.11 -21.33
CA LEU A 209 9.64 -4.08 -20.10
C LEU A 209 9.20 -5.49 -19.68
N ARG A 210 9.71 -6.52 -20.35
CA ARG A 210 9.33 -7.89 -20.05
C ARG A 210 9.74 -8.27 -18.64
N GLY A 211 8.79 -8.77 -17.84
CA GLY A 211 9.00 -9.13 -16.45
C GLY A 211 9.02 -7.93 -15.50
N MET A 212 8.58 -6.75 -15.95
CA MET A 212 8.28 -5.67 -15.01
C MET A 212 7.04 -6.01 -14.19
N GLY A 213 7.02 -5.58 -12.96
CA GLY A 213 5.90 -5.71 -12.04
C GLY A 213 6.01 -4.69 -10.94
N THR A 214 5.06 -4.67 -10.03
CA THR A 214 5.09 -3.79 -8.86
C THR A 214 4.26 -4.37 -7.72
N THR A 215 4.56 -3.96 -6.50
CA THR A 215 3.63 -4.10 -5.38
C THR A 215 2.52 -3.05 -5.49
N VAL A 216 1.44 -3.24 -4.76
CA VAL A 216 0.43 -2.22 -4.51
C VAL A 216 -0.03 -2.36 -3.06
N VAL A 217 0.07 -1.28 -2.29
CA VAL A 217 -0.67 -1.11 -1.04
C VAL A 217 -1.48 0.17 -1.13
N ALA A 218 -2.77 0.08 -0.81
CA ALA A 218 -3.70 1.18 -0.92
C ALA A 218 -4.58 1.29 0.32
N ALA A 219 -4.80 2.53 0.76
CA ALA A 219 -5.70 2.91 1.83
C ALA A 219 -6.73 3.89 1.28
N LEU A 220 -8.00 3.49 1.25
CA LEU A 220 -9.13 4.35 0.97
C LEU A 220 -9.85 4.67 2.28
N THR A 221 -10.03 5.94 2.56
CA THR A 221 -10.85 6.38 3.68
C THR A 221 -12.17 6.93 3.18
N VAL A 222 -13.26 6.50 3.81
CA VAL A 222 -14.60 7.07 3.61
C VAL A 222 -15.18 7.33 4.99
N ASP A 223 -15.42 8.59 5.31
CA ASP A 223 -15.78 9.04 6.66
C ASP A 223 -14.76 8.58 7.71
N ASN A 224 -15.18 7.77 8.67
CA ASN A 224 -14.32 7.17 9.69
C ASN A 224 -13.94 5.71 9.38
N ARG A 225 -14.10 5.27 8.14
CA ARG A 225 -13.79 3.91 7.74
C ARG A 225 -12.57 3.86 6.86
N LEU A 226 -11.67 2.93 7.17
CA LEU A 226 -10.48 2.61 6.42
C LEU A 226 -10.72 1.30 5.65
N TYR A 227 -10.45 1.32 4.35
CA TYR A 227 -10.46 0.17 3.47
C TYR A 227 -9.05 -0.01 2.90
N ILE A 228 -8.61 -1.25 2.81
CA ILE A 228 -7.23 -1.59 2.44
C ILE A 228 -7.26 -2.59 1.29
N ALA A 229 -6.32 -2.41 0.36
CA ALA A 229 -5.94 -3.42 -0.62
C ALA A 229 -4.43 -3.62 -0.61
N SER A 230 -3.97 -4.87 -0.77
CA SER A 230 -2.54 -5.17 -0.83
C SER A 230 -2.21 -6.31 -1.80
N VAL A 231 -1.09 -6.11 -2.53
CA VAL A 231 -0.40 -7.10 -3.35
C VAL A 231 1.09 -6.85 -3.23
N GLY A 232 1.86 -7.84 -2.79
CA GLY A 232 3.31 -7.74 -2.58
C GLY A 232 3.70 -7.69 -1.10
N ASP A 233 4.83 -7.09 -0.81
CA ASP A 233 5.45 -6.99 0.52
C ASP A 233 5.65 -5.54 1.02
N SER A 234 5.12 -4.56 0.27
CA SER A 234 4.85 -3.23 0.82
C SER A 234 3.80 -3.32 1.91
N ARG A 235 3.86 -2.45 2.92
CA ARG A 235 3.08 -2.62 4.14
C ARG A 235 2.24 -1.41 4.50
N ILE A 236 1.16 -1.68 5.23
CA ILE A 236 0.35 -0.67 5.92
C ILE A 236 0.36 -0.96 7.40
N TYR A 237 0.72 0.06 8.19
CA TYR A 237 0.68 0.03 9.65
C TYR A 237 -0.35 0.99 10.19
N LEU A 238 -1.03 0.58 11.24
CA LEU A 238 -1.91 1.43 12.05
C LEU A 238 -1.26 1.70 13.41
N PHE A 239 -1.28 2.96 13.82
CA PHE A 239 -0.81 3.41 15.14
C PHE A 239 -1.99 3.97 15.91
N CYS A 240 -2.35 3.34 17.01
CA CYS A 240 -3.51 3.67 17.81
C CYS A 240 -3.25 3.33 19.27
N GLY A 241 -3.61 4.23 20.19
CA GLY A 241 -3.50 3.97 21.64
C GLY A 241 -2.09 3.69 22.19
N GLY A 242 -1.05 4.06 21.44
CA GLY A 242 0.36 3.76 21.80
C GLY A 242 0.92 2.50 21.13
N ASP A 243 0.07 1.71 20.51
CA ASP A 243 0.46 0.49 19.80
C ASP A 243 0.67 0.72 18.31
N MET A 244 1.39 -0.20 17.66
CA MET A 244 1.55 -0.32 16.21
C MET A 244 1.12 -1.71 15.76
N VAL A 245 0.26 -1.77 14.73
CA VAL A 245 -0.23 -3.03 14.15
C VAL A 245 -0.01 -3.00 12.64
N GLN A 246 0.62 -4.05 12.08
CA GLN A 246 0.66 -4.25 10.64
C GLN A 246 -0.70 -4.75 10.16
N LEU A 247 -1.33 -4.02 9.24
CA LEU A 247 -2.66 -4.34 8.69
C LEU A 247 -2.59 -5.23 7.45
N THR A 248 -1.48 -5.21 6.72
CA THR A 248 -1.23 -6.04 5.54
C THR A 248 -0.45 -7.30 5.90
N ARG A 249 -0.53 -8.31 5.07
CA ARG A 249 0.29 -9.50 5.17
C ARG A 249 1.19 -9.58 3.95
N ASP A 250 2.49 -9.80 4.17
CA ASP A 250 3.45 -9.83 3.07
C ASP A 250 3.22 -11.03 2.15
N HIS A 251 3.17 -10.78 0.85
CA HIS A 251 3.20 -11.84 -0.15
C HIS A 251 4.67 -12.15 -0.51
N SER A 252 5.41 -12.68 0.47
CA SER A 252 6.81 -13.04 0.35
C SER A 252 7.05 -14.53 0.66
N TYR A 253 8.17 -15.06 0.16
CA TYR A 253 8.53 -16.45 0.41
C TYR A 253 8.81 -16.72 1.89
N VAL A 254 9.43 -15.77 2.58
CA VAL A 254 9.70 -15.91 4.02
C VAL A 254 8.41 -15.88 4.84
N GLN A 255 7.42 -15.07 4.46
CA GLN A 255 6.11 -15.08 5.11
C GLN A 255 5.42 -16.43 4.92
N TYR A 256 5.47 -17.00 3.72
CA TYR A 256 4.97 -18.36 3.48
C TYR A 256 5.65 -19.40 4.39
N LEU A 257 6.97 -19.33 4.59
CA LEU A 257 7.68 -20.24 5.49
C LEU A 257 7.28 -20.06 6.96
N ILE A 258 7.04 -18.82 7.39
CA ILE A 258 6.53 -18.51 8.74
C ILE A 258 5.14 -19.14 8.94
N ASP A 259 4.26 -18.99 7.98
CA ASP A 259 2.89 -19.52 8.04
C ASP A 259 2.84 -21.05 8.10
N MET A 260 3.80 -21.69 7.41
CA MET A 260 3.98 -23.14 7.49
C MET A 260 4.69 -23.60 8.77
N GLY A 261 5.09 -22.68 9.65
CA GLY A 261 5.84 -22.97 10.87
C GLY A 261 7.25 -23.53 10.62
N GLN A 262 7.83 -23.24 9.45
CA GLN A 262 9.16 -23.73 9.07
C GLN A 262 10.29 -22.84 9.58
N ILE A 263 10.02 -21.55 9.72
CA ILE A 263 10.95 -20.57 10.29
C ILE A 263 10.20 -19.63 11.25
N THR A 264 10.94 -19.02 12.18
CA THR A 264 10.40 -17.94 13.02
C THR A 264 10.50 -16.58 12.32
N PRO A 265 9.75 -15.55 12.79
CA PRO A 265 9.90 -14.19 12.28
C PRO A 265 11.34 -13.66 12.39
N GLU A 266 12.06 -14.01 13.44
CA GLU A 266 13.47 -13.61 13.65
C GLU A 266 14.41 -14.27 12.63
N GLU A 267 14.17 -15.55 12.30
CA GLU A 267 14.93 -16.26 11.28
C GLU A 267 14.66 -15.71 9.87
N ALA A 268 13.46 -15.20 9.62
CA ALA A 268 13.11 -14.57 8.34
C ALA A 268 13.95 -13.34 8.02
N LEU A 269 14.33 -12.53 9.03
CA LEU A 269 15.13 -11.32 8.85
C LEU A 269 16.51 -11.60 8.23
N THR A 270 17.08 -12.76 8.50
CA THR A 270 18.41 -13.17 8.00
C THR A 270 18.33 -14.19 6.86
N ASN A 271 17.11 -14.55 6.42
CA ASN A 271 16.91 -15.53 5.37
C ASN A 271 17.43 -15.01 4.02
N PRO A 272 18.21 -15.80 3.24
CA PRO A 272 18.71 -15.37 1.92
C PRO A 272 17.60 -15.08 0.90
N TYR A 273 16.39 -15.56 1.13
CA TYR A 273 15.21 -15.36 0.27
C TYR A 273 14.23 -14.31 0.81
N ARG A 274 14.66 -13.47 1.77
CA ARG A 274 13.77 -12.49 2.41
C ARG A 274 13.16 -11.47 1.44
N ASN A 275 13.85 -11.16 0.34
CA ASN A 275 13.38 -10.23 -0.69
C ASN A 275 12.66 -10.94 -1.86
N VAL A 276 12.27 -12.22 -1.70
CA VAL A 276 11.56 -12.96 -2.76
C VAL A 276 10.06 -12.81 -2.53
N ILE A 277 9.42 -12.02 -3.37
CA ILE A 277 7.96 -11.87 -3.38
C ILE A 277 7.30 -13.01 -4.15
N THR A 278 6.12 -13.40 -3.71
CA THR A 278 5.32 -14.48 -4.29
C THR A 278 4.13 -13.98 -5.11
N ARG A 279 3.80 -12.69 -4.98
CA ARG A 279 2.67 -12.07 -5.66
C ARG A 279 3.00 -10.63 -6.02
N ALA A 280 2.78 -10.24 -7.29
CA ALA A 280 3.03 -8.89 -7.80
C ALA A 280 2.08 -8.53 -8.93
N VAL A 281 1.72 -7.27 -9.04
CA VAL A 281 0.94 -6.69 -10.13
C VAL A 281 1.78 -6.67 -11.41
N GLY A 282 1.23 -7.18 -12.51
CA GLY A 282 1.85 -7.17 -13.85
C GLY A 282 2.72 -8.36 -14.18
N ASN A 283 3.02 -9.26 -13.23
CA ASN A 283 3.81 -10.46 -13.49
C ASN A 283 3.01 -11.59 -14.15
N GLU A 284 1.76 -11.72 -13.74
CA GLU A 284 0.84 -12.73 -14.23
C GLU A 284 -0.40 -12.10 -14.84
N LYS A 285 -1.15 -12.87 -15.62
CA LYS A 285 -2.38 -12.38 -16.28
C LYS A 285 -3.45 -11.96 -15.28
N THR A 286 -3.50 -12.62 -14.14
CA THR A 286 -4.42 -12.32 -13.05
C THR A 286 -3.66 -12.26 -11.74
N VAL A 287 -4.08 -11.40 -10.82
CA VAL A 287 -3.50 -11.27 -9.49
C VAL A 287 -4.59 -11.36 -8.44
N GLU A 288 -4.33 -12.08 -7.38
CA GLU A 288 -5.20 -12.12 -6.20
C GLU A 288 -4.86 -10.94 -5.28
N THR A 289 -5.87 -10.22 -4.82
CA THR A 289 -5.74 -9.03 -3.98
C THR A 289 -6.26 -9.36 -2.58
N ASP A 290 -5.48 -9.06 -1.55
CA ASP A 290 -5.96 -9.08 -0.18
C ASP A 290 -6.66 -7.75 0.12
N THR A 291 -7.91 -7.81 0.60
CA THR A 291 -8.68 -6.64 0.99
C THR A 291 -9.20 -6.78 2.43
N SER A 292 -9.31 -5.66 3.11
CA SER A 292 -9.89 -5.60 4.45
C SER A 292 -10.44 -4.21 4.75
N SER A 293 -11.29 -4.12 5.78
CA SER A 293 -11.77 -2.82 6.25
C SER A 293 -11.91 -2.76 7.75
N MET A 294 -11.83 -1.55 8.30
CA MET A 294 -12.02 -1.30 9.73
C MET A 294 -12.57 0.11 9.98
N THR A 295 -13.13 0.32 11.16
CA THR A 295 -13.58 1.64 11.61
C THR A 295 -12.48 2.30 12.45
N LEU A 296 -12.15 3.54 12.15
CA LEU A 296 -11.23 4.36 12.93
C LEU A 296 -12.03 5.03 14.07
N THR A 297 -11.77 4.63 15.31
CA THR A 297 -12.54 5.07 16.48
C THR A 297 -11.75 5.96 17.45
N GLU A 298 -10.43 5.87 17.41
CA GLU A 298 -9.55 6.61 18.33
C GLU A 298 -8.79 7.72 17.61
N VAL A 299 -8.48 8.77 18.34
CA VAL A 299 -7.69 9.90 17.84
C VAL A 299 -6.68 10.34 18.91
N PRO A 300 -5.45 10.71 18.51
CA PRO A 300 -4.94 10.63 17.15
C PRO A 300 -4.66 9.19 16.72
N THR A 301 -4.90 8.90 15.46
CA THR A 301 -4.52 7.64 14.81
C THR A 301 -3.62 7.97 13.64
N TYR A 302 -2.50 7.24 13.49
CA TYR A 302 -1.66 7.38 12.30
C TYR A 302 -1.76 6.10 11.45
N ILE A 303 -1.65 6.30 10.13
CA ILE A 303 -1.59 5.21 9.15
C ILE A 303 -0.33 5.44 8.32
N LEU A 304 0.54 4.44 8.25
CA LEU A 304 1.78 4.48 7.46
C LEU A 304 1.68 3.46 6.33
N LEU A 305 1.80 3.93 5.09
CA LEU A 305 2.03 3.08 3.93
C LEU A 305 3.52 3.19 3.57
N CYS A 306 4.19 2.06 3.32
CA CYS A 306 5.61 2.08 2.99
C CYS A 306 6.01 0.92 2.07
N SER A 307 7.10 1.13 1.30
CA SER A 307 7.80 0.07 0.57
C SER A 307 8.71 -0.75 1.51
N ASP A 308 9.23 -1.87 1.00
CA ASP A 308 10.15 -2.74 1.72
C ASP A 308 11.51 -2.09 2.01
N GLY A 309 11.89 -1.07 1.23
CA GLY A 309 13.08 -0.26 1.49
C GLY A 309 13.04 0.53 2.80
N LEU A 310 11.86 0.75 3.39
CA LEU A 310 11.75 1.22 4.76
C LEU A 310 11.97 0.07 5.73
N THR A 311 11.13 -0.96 5.67
CA THR A 311 11.05 -2.04 6.65
C THR A 311 12.19 -3.06 6.59
N GLY A 312 12.96 -3.06 5.51
CA GLY A 312 14.18 -3.85 5.36
C GLY A 312 15.42 -3.27 6.05
N TYR A 313 15.36 -1.99 6.47
CA TYR A 313 16.51 -1.25 7.01
C TYR A 313 16.25 -0.56 8.35
N ILE A 314 15.02 -0.58 8.85
CA ILE A 314 14.61 -0.02 10.14
C ILE A 314 13.72 -1.04 10.85
N ASP A 315 13.92 -1.22 12.13
CA ASP A 315 13.10 -2.16 12.90
C ASP A 315 11.74 -1.57 13.31
N ALA A 316 10.84 -2.46 13.73
CA ALA A 316 9.48 -2.08 14.08
C ALA A 316 9.40 -1.15 15.30
N ASP A 317 10.31 -1.28 16.25
CA ASP A 317 10.36 -0.44 17.44
C ASP A 317 10.80 0.98 17.08
N ASP A 318 11.80 1.15 16.22
CA ASP A 318 12.24 2.45 15.70
C ASP A 318 11.10 3.13 14.91
N ILE A 319 10.37 2.39 14.04
CA ILE A 319 9.21 2.92 13.30
C ILE A 319 8.15 3.45 14.28
N ARG A 320 7.79 2.64 15.28
CA ARG A 320 6.81 3.01 16.31
C ARG A 320 7.25 4.26 17.06
N ASP A 321 8.48 4.29 17.51
CA ASP A 321 9.01 5.37 18.34
C ASP A 321 9.09 6.70 17.56
N ILE A 322 9.44 6.67 16.28
CA ILE A 322 9.43 7.84 15.41
C ILE A 322 7.99 8.35 15.20
N VAL A 323 7.04 7.48 14.87
CA VAL A 323 5.66 7.89 14.58
C VAL A 323 4.97 8.42 15.82
N TRP A 324 5.21 7.84 17.00
CA TRP A 324 4.66 8.37 18.26
C TRP A 324 5.40 9.62 18.77
N GLY A 325 6.53 10.00 18.14
CA GLY A 325 7.26 11.21 18.48
C GLY A 325 8.06 11.14 19.76
N TYR A 326 8.45 9.94 20.19
CA TYR A 326 9.40 9.78 21.27
C TYR A 326 10.76 10.39 20.86
N GLY A 327 11.04 11.59 21.35
CA GLY A 327 12.26 12.35 21.04
C GLY A 327 12.09 13.52 20.05
N CYS A 328 10.88 13.84 19.61
CA CYS A 328 10.60 15.00 18.77
C CYS A 328 10.12 16.21 19.59
N ASP A 329 11.03 16.85 20.32
CA ASP A 329 10.72 18.06 21.13
C ASP A 329 10.57 19.34 20.30
N ALA A 330 10.62 19.28 18.96
CA ALA A 330 10.85 20.44 18.11
C ALA A 330 9.64 20.97 17.35
N VAL A 331 8.51 20.24 17.28
CA VAL A 331 7.32 20.68 16.52
C VAL A 331 6.25 21.17 17.48
N GLY A 332 5.75 22.39 17.28
CA GLY A 332 4.64 22.93 18.05
C GLY A 332 3.37 22.10 17.83
N GLU A 333 2.55 21.94 18.85
CA GLU A 333 1.31 21.15 18.83
C GLU A 333 0.28 21.57 17.75
N ASP A 334 0.48 22.76 17.14
CA ASP A 334 -0.49 23.39 16.23
C ASP A 334 -0.22 23.15 14.74
N ASP A 335 0.91 22.52 14.34
CA ASP A 335 1.24 22.30 12.93
C ASP A 335 1.38 20.81 12.59
N ALA A 336 0.23 20.20 12.31
CA ALA A 336 0.17 18.76 12.00
C ALA A 336 0.83 18.38 10.67
N GLU A 337 0.93 19.29 9.68
CA GLU A 337 1.66 19.03 8.43
C GLU A 337 3.16 18.97 8.70
N GLU A 338 3.69 19.93 9.47
CA GLU A 338 5.10 19.95 9.85
C GLU A 338 5.47 18.74 10.73
N GLU A 339 4.57 18.33 11.63
CA GLU A 339 4.74 17.10 12.42
C GLU A 339 4.94 15.88 11.51
N LEU A 340 4.03 15.69 10.54
CA LEU A 340 4.09 14.55 9.63
C LEU A 340 5.32 14.60 8.73
N ARG A 341 5.70 15.80 8.25
CA ARG A 341 6.91 16.01 7.46
C ARG A 341 8.15 15.56 8.24
N VAL A 342 8.33 16.04 9.46
CA VAL A 342 9.48 15.70 10.31
C VAL A 342 9.55 14.20 10.59
N LYS A 343 8.43 13.57 10.95
CA LYS A 343 8.35 12.14 11.22
C LYS A 343 8.69 11.31 9.97
N THR A 344 8.14 11.68 8.82
CA THR A 344 8.40 10.96 7.56
C THR A 344 9.86 11.12 7.13
N GLU A 345 10.44 12.31 7.23
CA GLU A 345 11.86 12.52 6.98
C GLU A 345 12.76 11.70 7.94
N GLN A 346 12.39 11.59 9.21
CA GLN A 346 13.11 10.77 10.18
C GLN A 346 13.05 9.28 9.82
N LEU A 347 11.89 8.77 9.37
CA LEU A 347 11.76 7.38 8.89
C LEU A 347 12.71 7.11 7.72
N ILE A 348 12.71 7.96 6.69
CA ILE A 348 13.58 7.83 5.52
C ILE A 348 15.06 7.91 5.93
N ASN A 349 15.44 8.91 6.74
CA ASN A 349 16.82 9.08 7.20
C ASN A 349 17.28 7.87 8.00
N ARG A 350 16.45 7.35 8.90
CA ARG A 350 16.76 6.19 9.72
C ARG A 350 16.98 4.92 8.87
N ALA A 351 16.16 4.71 7.81
CA ALA A 351 16.36 3.63 6.87
C ALA A 351 17.67 3.78 6.06
N ASN A 352 18.00 5.00 5.64
CA ASN A 352 19.28 5.30 5.00
C ASN A 352 20.46 5.03 5.94
N GLU A 353 20.37 5.41 7.22
CA GLU A 353 21.38 5.09 8.24
C GLU A 353 21.50 3.57 8.47
N GLY A 354 20.41 2.83 8.36
CA GLY A 354 20.35 1.36 8.43
C GLY A 354 20.98 0.66 7.22
N GLY A 355 21.36 1.43 6.19
CA GLY A 355 22.04 0.91 5.00
C GLY A 355 21.54 1.44 3.67
N GLY A 356 20.25 1.86 3.56
CA GLY A 356 19.67 2.49 2.38
C GLY A 356 19.90 1.74 1.07
N GLY A 357 19.78 0.42 1.10
CA GLY A 357 20.13 -0.45 -0.04
C GLY A 357 19.07 -0.52 -1.13
N ASP A 358 17.89 0.04 -0.87
CA ASP A 358 16.78 0.10 -1.82
C ASP A 358 16.14 1.49 -1.91
N ASN A 359 15.17 1.65 -2.80
CA ASN A 359 14.28 2.80 -2.82
C ASN A 359 13.40 2.78 -1.58
N ILE A 360 13.19 3.92 -0.94
CA ILE A 360 12.53 4.03 0.35
C ILE A 360 11.35 4.97 0.20
N THR A 361 10.15 4.47 0.37
CA THR A 361 8.93 5.28 0.31
C THR A 361 8.14 5.15 1.61
N ALA A 362 7.75 6.29 2.17
CA ALA A 362 6.90 6.39 3.34
C ALA A 362 5.82 7.45 3.13
N LEU A 363 4.57 7.09 3.36
CA LEU A 363 3.39 7.95 3.30
C LEU A 363 2.67 7.87 4.65
N LEU A 364 2.81 8.93 5.46
CA LEU A 364 2.26 9.00 6.80
C LEU A 364 1.01 9.87 6.82
N ILE A 365 -0.08 9.32 7.35
CA ILE A 365 -1.40 9.94 7.41
C ILE A 365 -1.79 10.07 8.88
N LYS A 366 -2.38 11.22 9.26
CA LYS A 366 -2.97 11.47 10.58
C LYS A 366 -4.48 11.61 10.44
N TYR A 367 -5.19 10.71 11.10
CA TYR A 367 -6.64 10.81 11.29
C TYR A 367 -6.93 11.63 12.54
N VAL A 368 -7.68 12.72 12.39
CA VAL A 368 -7.99 13.66 13.47
C VAL A 368 -9.46 13.58 13.95
N GLY A 369 -10.24 12.64 13.40
CA GLY A 369 -11.67 12.51 13.71
C GLY A 369 -12.53 13.62 13.08
N GLN A 370 -13.79 13.32 12.82
CA GLN A 370 -14.73 14.26 12.19
C GLN A 370 -15.11 15.44 13.10
N ASP A 371 -15.08 15.25 14.41
CA ASP A 371 -15.48 16.31 15.38
C ASP A 371 -14.44 17.43 15.48
N ALA A 372 -13.17 17.12 15.31
CA ALA A 372 -12.09 18.13 15.34
C ALA A 372 -12.11 19.07 14.12
N GLU A 373 -12.54 18.57 12.96
CA GLU A 373 -12.71 19.41 11.75
C GLU A 373 -13.89 20.35 11.90
N ARG A 374 -15.02 19.90 12.44
CA ARG A 374 -16.21 20.73 12.71
C ARG A 374 -15.95 21.80 13.76
N GLU A 375 -15.09 21.56 14.73
CA GLU A 375 -14.71 22.59 15.72
C GLU A 375 -13.78 23.66 15.13
N LYS A 376 -12.84 23.29 14.24
CA LYS A 376 -12.00 24.24 13.52
C LYS A 376 -12.80 25.15 12.58
N GLU A 377 -13.79 24.60 11.86
CA GLU A 377 -14.68 25.39 11.00
C GLU A 377 -15.53 26.38 11.81
N LYS A 378 -16.03 25.99 12.98
CA LYS A 378 -16.78 26.89 13.89
C LYS A 378 -15.91 27.98 14.54
N ALA A 379 -14.62 27.74 14.67
CA ALA A 379 -13.69 28.74 15.24
C ALA A 379 -13.22 29.77 14.21
N ASN A 380 -13.27 29.43 12.90
CA ASN A 380 -12.82 30.28 11.79
C ASN A 380 -13.96 31.01 11.05
N GLY A 381 -15.22 30.80 11.38
CA GLY A 381 -16.41 31.45 10.81
C GLY A 381 -17.08 32.37 11.81
#